data_31d1c621d089dbfbea8ebbcbf4904916
#
_entry.id   31d1c621d089dbfbea8ebbcbf4904916
#
_cell.length_a   1.000
_cell.length_b   1.000
_cell.length_c   1.000
_cell.angle_alpha   90.00
_cell.angle_beta   90.00
_cell.angle_gamma   90.00
#
_symmetry.space_group_name_H-M   'P 1'
#
loop_
_entity.id
_entity.type
_entity.pdbx_description
1 polymer ?
#
loop_
_entity_poly.entity_id
_entity_poly.type
_entity_poly.pdbx_seq_one_letter_code
_entity_poly.pdbx_strand_id
1 'polypeptide(L)'
;MADRRVEDNAVSGQLQNDHRIADFDPQQKPKTNKFAIACAILACTTSILLGYDIGVMSGANIFIQNDLKLSDTEISVLAGTLNIYSLIGSALAGRTSDWIGRRYTVVLSGVIFFVGALLMGLAPGYAFLMFGRFVAGIGVGYGLMIAPVYTVEISPTLSRGFLTSFPEVFVNLGILLGYVSNYAFSKLPTNLGWRYMLGVGALPAVVLAVGVLAMPESPRWLVMQGRLGDAKRVLDKTSTSKEEAQLRLDDIKEAAGIPMHLTDDVVSVPKQSQGESVWRQLILHPTPAVLHILIAALGIHFFQQITGIDSVVLYSPRIFAKAGITSYEHTLLATVAVGFIKTIFIFIATFLLDRVGRRPLLLTSMSGMILSLACLGAALTIVDHHDRTIPWAVALCITMVLFNVAFFSIGLGPITWVYSSEIFPLKLRAQGVSLGVAVNRVISGIVSMTFLSLYKAITIGGAFFLYAGIGVLAWVFFYTMLPETQGRTLEEMEVLFGKYHKWRQANAMLKTKKVDHGDGDENKGQVNYE
;
A
#
# COMPACT_ATOMS: atom_id res chain seq x y z
N MET A 1 -34.02 -34.31 22.49
CA MET A 1 -33.40 -35.21 21.50
C MET A 1 -33.40 -34.66 20.07
N ALA A 2 -34.28 -33.74 19.72
CA ALA A 2 -34.28 -33.09 18.39
C ALA A 2 -33.19 -32.01 18.24
N ASP A 3 -32.90 -31.24 19.30
CA ASP A 3 -31.89 -30.17 19.26
C ASP A 3 -30.45 -30.67 19.08
N ARG A 4 -30.08 -31.82 19.64
CA ARG A 4 -28.71 -32.38 19.43
C ARG A 4 -28.46 -32.87 18.00
N ARG A 5 -29.50 -33.27 17.25
CA ARG A 5 -29.36 -33.70 15.85
C ARG A 5 -29.15 -32.51 14.88
N VAL A 6 -29.60 -31.32 15.25
CA VAL A 6 -29.42 -30.12 14.44
C VAL A 6 -28.01 -29.57 14.63
N GLU A 7 -27.46 -29.61 15.85
CA GLU A 7 -26.06 -29.21 16.12
C GLU A 7 -25.04 -30.19 15.52
N ASP A 8 -25.28 -31.49 15.61
CA ASP A 8 -24.39 -32.52 15.01
C ASP A 8 -24.39 -32.45 13.47
N ASN A 9 -25.50 -32.10 12.83
CA ASN A 9 -25.56 -31.89 11.38
C ASN A 9 -24.90 -30.56 10.94
N ALA A 10 -24.93 -29.53 11.76
CA ALA A 10 -24.22 -28.27 11.48
C ALA A 10 -22.71 -28.42 11.62
N VAL A 11 -22.24 -29.15 12.64
CA VAL A 11 -20.83 -29.45 12.86
C VAL A 11 -20.26 -30.40 11.80
N SER A 12 -21.03 -31.43 11.39
CA SER A 12 -20.61 -32.32 10.31
C SER A 12 -20.61 -31.64 8.94
N GLY A 13 -21.51 -30.70 8.69
CA GLY A 13 -21.52 -29.88 7.48
C GLY A 13 -20.34 -28.92 7.40
N GLN A 14 -19.89 -28.34 8.53
CA GLN A 14 -18.69 -27.50 8.59
C GLN A 14 -17.40 -28.32 8.42
N LEU A 15 -17.31 -29.51 9.03
CA LEU A 15 -16.16 -30.41 8.86
C LEU A 15 -16.04 -30.94 7.42
N GLN A 16 -17.16 -31.15 6.72
CA GLN A 16 -17.14 -31.56 5.31
C GLN A 16 -16.74 -30.43 4.35
N ASN A 17 -17.03 -29.16 4.68
CA ASN A 17 -16.59 -28.02 3.91
C ASN A 17 -15.10 -27.72 4.12
N ASP A 18 -14.56 -27.88 5.33
CA ASP A 18 -13.12 -27.73 5.58
C ASP A 18 -12.27 -28.81 4.86
N HIS A 19 -12.79 -30.04 4.74
CA HIS A 19 -12.11 -31.08 3.96
C HIS A 19 -12.12 -30.83 2.44
N ARG A 20 -13.11 -30.10 1.89
CA ARG A 20 -13.13 -29.76 0.44
C ARG A 20 -12.11 -28.72 0.02
N ILE A 21 -11.64 -27.92 0.96
CA ILE A 21 -10.56 -26.92 0.71
C ILE A 21 -9.17 -27.57 0.80
N ALA A 22 -9.05 -28.71 1.50
CA ALA A 22 -7.79 -29.41 1.73
C ALA A 22 -7.37 -30.38 0.60
N ASP A 23 -8.26 -30.75 -0.31
CA ASP A 23 -8.00 -31.67 -1.43
C ASP A 23 -7.34 -31.02 -2.66
N PHE A 24 -6.79 -29.82 -2.53
CA PHE A 24 -5.89 -29.28 -3.55
C PHE A 24 -4.51 -29.90 -3.35
N ASP A 25 -4.16 -30.84 -4.25
CA ASP A 25 -2.86 -31.50 -4.32
C ASP A 25 -1.71 -30.44 -4.25
N PRO A 26 -0.89 -30.45 -3.18
CA PRO A 26 0.19 -29.47 -3.01
C PRO A 26 1.29 -29.55 -4.09
N GLN A 27 1.26 -30.58 -4.95
CA GLN A 27 2.27 -30.82 -5.99
C GLN A 27 1.88 -30.23 -7.37
N GLN A 28 0.64 -29.80 -7.58
CA GLN A 28 0.32 -29.10 -8.81
C GLN A 28 0.72 -27.63 -8.71
N LYS A 29 1.72 -27.22 -9.50
CA LYS A 29 2.04 -25.81 -9.70
C LYS A 29 0.75 -25.07 -10.08
N PRO A 30 0.34 -24.03 -9.33
CA PRO A 30 -0.91 -23.34 -9.58
C PRO A 30 -0.93 -22.83 -11.03
N LYS A 31 -1.91 -23.26 -11.83
CA LYS A 31 -2.15 -22.71 -13.16
C LYS A 31 -2.57 -21.25 -12.96
N THR A 32 -1.71 -20.32 -13.35
CA THR A 32 -1.99 -18.90 -13.22
C THR A 32 -2.94 -18.45 -14.33
N ASN A 33 -4.05 -17.83 -13.96
CA ASN A 33 -4.96 -17.25 -14.96
C ASN A 33 -4.40 -15.91 -15.47
N LYS A 34 -3.88 -15.90 -16.70
CA LYS A 34 -3.26 -14.72 -17.33
C LYS A 34 -4.22 -13.53 -17.44
N PHE A 35 -5.52 -13.77 -17.63
CA PHE A 35 -6.52 -12.73 -17.74
C PHE A 35 -6.75 -12.03 -16.38
N ALA A 36 -6.87 -12.80 -15.30
CA ALA A 36 -7.00 -12.24 -13.95
C ALA A 36 -5.76 -11.42 -13.56
N ILE A 37 -4.55 -11.90 -13.89
CA ILE A 37 -3.31 -11.16 -13.67
C ILE A 37 -3.29 -9.86 -14.47
N ALA A 38 -3.67 -9.90 -15.75
CA ALA A 38 -3.71 -8.69 -16.59
C ALA A 38 -4.70 -7.65 -16.03
N CYS A 39 -5.87 -8.08 -15.58
CA CYS A 39 -6.86 -7.20 -14.95
C CYS A 39 -6.33 -6.59 -13.64
N ALA A 40 -5.68 -7.40 -12.78
CA ALA A 40 -5.07 -6.92 -11.55
C ALA A 40 -3.95 -5.90 -11.82
N ILE A 41 -3.08 -6.17 -12.79
CA ILE A 41 -2.01 -5.26 -13.21
C ILE A 41 -2.62 -3.94 -13.70
N LEU A 42 -3.62 -3.99 -14.58
CA LEU A 42 -4.29 -2.78 -15.10
C LEU A 42 -4.94 -1.97 -13.97
N ALA A 43 -5.58 -2.61 -12.99
CA ALA A 43 -6.11 -1.89 -11.83
C ALA A 43 -5.00 -1.22 -11.01
N CYS A 44 -3.86 -1.91 -10.82
CA CYS A 44 -2.73 -1.37 -10.07
C CYS A 44 -2.03 -0.20 -10.78
N THR A 45 -2.21 -0.03 -12.10
CA THR A 45 -1.66 1.14 -12.82
C THR A 45 -2.22 2.47 -12.33
N THR A 46 -3.39 2.49 -11.64
CA THR A 46 -3.88 3.68 -10.92
C THR A 46 -2.88 4.19 -9.89
N SER A 47 -2.11 3.29 -9.29
CA SER A 47 -1.10 3.65 -8.29
C SER A 47 0.08 4.44 -8.90
N ILE A 48 0.29 4.36 -10.22
CA ILE A 48 1.27 5.20 -10.95
C ILE A 48 0.92 6.69 -10.78
N LEU A 49 -0.36 7.05 -10.73
CA LEU A 49 -0.79 8.44 -10.63
C LEU A 49 -0.28 9.08 -9.33
N LEU A 50 -0.42 8.38 -8.20
CA LEU A 50 0.15 8.82 -6.92
C LEU A 50 1.67 8.92 -7.00
N GLY A 51 2.31 7.86 -7.49
CA GLY A 51 3.76 7.81 -7.59
C GLY A 51 4.32 8.90 -8.47
N TYR A 52 3.72 9.12 -9.65
CA TYR A 52 4.12 10.18 -10.57
C TYR A 52 4.03 11.56 -9.90
N ASP A 53 2.94 11.85 -9.20
CA ASP A 53 2.78 13.13 -8.54
C ASP A 53 3.84 13.37 -7.46
N ILE A 54 4.12 12.37 -6.61
CA ILE A 54 5.20 12.46 -5.61
C ILE A 54 6.55 12.69 -6.29
N GLY A 55 6.85 11.91 -7.32
CA GLY A 55 8.11 11.99 -8.05
C GLY A 55 8.31 13.32 -8.75
N VAL A 56 7.29 13.79 -9.49
CA VAL A 56 7.37 15.03 -10.27
C VAL A 56 7.50 16.26 -9.36
N MET A 57 6.79 16.26 -8.23
CA MET A 57 6.87 17.38 -7.28
C MET A 57 8.27 17.59 -6.70
N SER A 58 9.10 16.55 -6.60
CA SER A 58 10.45 16.67 -6.05
C SER A 58 11.32 17.66 -6.84
N GLY A 59 11.26 17.63 -8.16
CA GLY A 59 11.97 18.55 -9.04
C GLY A 59 11.15 19.81 -9.35
N ALA A 60 9.86 19.65 -9.68
CA ALA A 60 8.99 20.77 -10.03
C ALA A 60 8.91 21.84 -8.94
N ASN A 61 9.00 21.47 -7.65
CA ASN A 61 9.01 22.41 -6.53
C ASN A 61 10.06 23.52 -6.67
N ILE A 62 11.24 23.21 -7.21
CA ILE A 62 12.31 24.19 -7.37
C ILE A 62 11.98 25.17 -8.50
N PHE A 63 11.43 24.68 -9.61
CA PHE A 63 11.01 25.51 -10.73
C PHE A 63 9.82 26.41 -10.36
N ILE A 64 8.82 25.84 -9.69
CA ILE A 64 7.63 26.57 -9.22
C ILE A 64 8.03 27.69 -8.25
N GLN A 65 8.96 27.38 -7.31
CA GLN A 65 9.44 28.36 -6.35
C GLN A 65 10.12 29.54 -7.05
N ASN A 66 10.96 29.28 -8.05
CA ASN A 66 11.68 30.30 -8.78
C ASN A 66 10.76 31.13 -9.71
N ASP A 67 9.79 30.50 -10.38
CA ASP A 67 8.87 31.15 -11.32
C ASP A 67 7.84 32.01 -10.60
N LEU A 68 7.18 31.47 -9.57
CA LEU A 68 6.13 32.13 -8.82
C LEU A 68 6.65 32.90 -7.59
N LYS A 69 7.96 32.87 -7.33
CA LYS A 69 8.65 33.53 -6.18
C LYS A 69 8.01 33.17 -4.83
N LEU A 70 7.73 31.88 -4.64
CA LEU A 70 7.06 31.38 -3.44
C LEU A 70 8.04 31.23 -2.27
N SER A 71 7.52 31.38 -1.06
CA SER A 71 8.22 31.05 0.17
C SER A 71 8.37 29.53 0.34
N ASP A 72 9.30 29.10 1.18
CA ASP A 72 9.48 27.67 1.49
C ASP A 72 8.24 27.07 2.18
N THR A 73 7.49 27.89 2.94
CA THR A 73 6.24 27.46 3.56
C THR A 73 5.17 27.16 2.51
N GLU A 74 4.99 28.04 1.52
CA GLU A 74 4.02 27.82 0.43
C GLU A 74 4.37 26.59 -0.39
N ILE A 75 5.66 26.37 -0.68
CA ILE A 75 6.12 25.15 -1.37
C ILE A 75 5.90 23.89 -0.52
N SER A 76 6.15 23.95 0.78
CA SER A 76 5.90 22.82 1.67
C SER A 76 4.40 22.47 1.74
N VAL A 77 3.56 23.46 1.83
CA VAL A 77 2.09 23.29 1.80
C VAL A 77 1.67 22.70 0.46
N LEU A 78 2.15 23.26 -0.66
CA LEU A 78 1.86 22.75 -2.00
C LEU A 78 2.23 21.27 -2.15
N ALA A 79 3.39 20.87 -1.62
CA ALA A 79 3.88 19.50 -1.70
C ALA A 79 3.08 18.52 -0.85
N GLY A 80 2.75 18.88 0.40
CA GLY A 80 2.13 17.98 1.36
C GLY A 80 0.60 17.89 1.28
N THR A 81 -0.08 18.93 0.75
CA THR A 81 -1.58 18.98 0.72
C THR A 81 -2.20 17.87 -0.12
N LEU A 82 -1.53 17.34 -1.13
CA LEU A 82 -2.05 16.23 -1.93
C LEU A 82 -2.40 15.02 -1.05
N ASN A 83 -1.57 14.69 -0.06
CA ASN A 83 -1.83 13.58 0.84
C ASN A 83 -3.12 13.78 1.66
N ILE A 84 -3.37 15.02 2.10
CA ILE A 84 -4.60 15.37 2.84
C ILE A 84 -5.82 15.32 1.92
N TYR A 85 -5.70 15.86 0.70
CA TYR A 85 -6.79 15.83 -0.29
C TYR A 85 -7.10 14.39 -0.76
N SER A 86 -6.08 13.53 -0.83
CA SER A 86 -6.27 12.11 -1.15
C SER A 86 -7.08 11.37 -0.08
N LEU A 87 -7.02 11.79 1.18
CA LEU A 87 -7.87 11.24 2.24
C LEU A 87 -9.35 11.51 1.98
N ILE A 88 -9.69 12.75 1.58
CA ILE A 88 -11.06 13.12 1.19
C ILE A 88 -11.51 12.28 0.00
N GLY A 89 -10.65 12.16 -1.03
CA GLY A 89 -10.91 11.33 -2.21
C GLY A 89 -11.16 9.86 -1.86
N SER A 90 -10.36 9.29 -0.98
CA SER A 90 -10.51 7.89 -0.52
C SER A 90 -11.82 7.65 0.23
N ALA A 91 -12.23 8.60 1.06
CA ALA A 91 -13.52 8.53 1.78
C ALA A 91 -14.72 8.57 0.83
N LEU A 92 -14.67 9.42 -0.21
CA LEU A 92 -15.71 9.51 -1.23
C LEU A 92 -15.73 8.28 -2.14
N ALA A 93 -14.56 7.73 -2.48
CA ALA A 93 -14.40 6.60 -3.36
C ALA A 93 -15.14 5.34 -2.87
N GLY A 94 -15.19 5.12 -1.56
CA GLY A 94 -15.89 3.97 -0.97
C GLY A 94 -17.36 3.94 -1.38
N ARG A 95 -18.08 5.01 -1.11
CA ARG A 95 -19.52 5.14 -1.46
C ARG A 95 -19.75 5.12 -2.96
N THR A 96 -18.92 5.82 -3.71
CA THR A 96 -19.02 5.88 -5.17
C THR A 96 -18.79 4.50 -5.78
N SER A 97 -17.82 3.75 -5.29
CA SER A 97 -17.50 2.41 -5.73
C SER A 97 -18.64 1.40 -5.48
N ASP A 98 -19.36 1.56 -4.39
CA ASP A 98 -20.53 0.71 -4.11
C ASP A 98 -21.72 1.04 -5.01
N TRP A 99 -21.84 2.30 -5.44
CA TRP A 99 -22.93 2.76 -6.30
C TRP A 99 -22.68 2.46 -7.79
N ILE A 100 -21.54 2.90 -8.36
CA ILE A 100 -21.28 2.80 -9.82
C ILE A 100 -20.44 1.56 -10.20
N GLY A 101 -19.87 0.84 -9.21
CA GLY A 101 -19.00 -0.30 -9.43
C GLY A 101 -17.52 0.05 -9.38
N ARG A 102 -16.70 -1.01 -9.32
CA ARG A 102 -15.24 -0.85 -9.16
C ARG A 102 -14.60 -0.35 -10.44
N ARG A 103 -14.96 -0.91 -11.57
CA ARG A 103 -14.44 -0.54 -12.90
C ARG A 103 -14.63 0.94 -13.20
N TYR A 104 -15.84 1.44 -13.07
CA TYR A 104 -16.13 2.85 -13.37
C TYR A 104 -15.53 3.79 -12.33
N THR A 105 -15.35 3.36 -11.09
CA THR A 105 -14.64 4.15 -10.06
C THR A 105 -13.16 4.30 -10.40
N VAL A 106 -12.51 3.27 -10.97
CA VAL A 106 -11.13 3.37 -11.48
C VAL A 106 -11.05 4.36 -12.64
N VAL A 107 -11.99 4.31 -13.59
CA VAL A 107 -12.05 5.29 -14.70
C VAL A 107 -12.24 6.71 -14.16
N LEU A 108 -13.15 6.89 -13.20
CA LEU A 108 -13.41 8.18 -12.56
C LEU A 108 -12.17 8.75 -11.87
N SER A 109 -11.40 7.90 -11.17
CA SER A 109 -10.11 8.26 -10.59
C SER A 109 -9.16 8.85 -11.64
N GLY A 110 -9.01 8.15 -12.79
CA GLY A 110 -8.18 8.61 -13.90
C GLY A 110 -8.66 9.94 -14.49
N VAL A 111 -9.97 10.10 -14.68
CA VAL A 111 -10.56 11.34 -15.23
C VAL A 111 -10.35 12.52 -14.28
N ILE A 112 -10.60 12.35 -12.99
CA ILE A 112 -10.39 13.42 -12.00
C ILE A 112 -8.91 13.82 -11.94
N PHE A 113 -8.01 12.83 -11.90
CA PHE A 113 -6.57 13.12 -11.90
C PHE A 113 -6.12 13.80 -13.19
N PHE A 114 -6.62 13.36 -14.36
CA PHE A 114 -6.35 13.98 -15.65
C PHE A 114 -6.72 15.48 -15.65
N VAL A 115 -7.93 15.80 -15.19
CA VAL A 115 -8.38 17.20 -15.07
C VAL A 115 -7.46 17.97 -14.12
N GLY A 116 -7.12 17.39 -12.96
CA GLY A 116 -6.20 17.99 -11.99
C GLY A 116 -4.80 18.26 -12.58
N ALA A 117 -4.23 17.31 -13.32
CA ALA A 117 -2.93 17.46 -13.97
C ALA A 117 -2.95 18.57 -15.04
N LEU A 118 -4.02 18.66 -15.84
CA LEU A 118 -4.19 19.75 -16.80
C LEU A 118 -4.32 21.11 -16.10
N LEU A 119 -5.12 21.20 -15.04
CA LEU A 119 -5.26 22.44 -14.25
C LEU A 119 -3.90 22.88 -13.69
N MET A 120 -3.12 21.94 -13.15
CA MET A 120 -1.78 22.23 -12.65
C MET A 120 -0.83 22.69 -13.77
N GLY A 121 -0.83 22.02 -14.92
CA GLY A 121 0.03 22.35 -16.05
C GLY A 121 -0.31 23.71 -16.69
N LEU A 122 -1.55 24.15 -16.60
CA LEU A 122 -2.04 25.43 -17.13
C LEU A 122 -2.12 26.54 -16.06
N ALA A 123 -1.65 26.28 -14.84
CA ALA A 123 -1.83 27.21 -13.73
C ALA A 123 -1.11 28.56 -13.94
N PRO A 124 -1.83 29.69 -13.91
CA PRO A 124 -1.23 31.02 -14.03
C PRO A 124 -0.57 31.51 -12.73
N GLY A 125 -0.91 30.91 -11.58
CA GLY A 125 -0.41 31.31 -10.29
C GLY A 125 -0.70 30.30 -9.19
N TYR A 126 -0.23 30.60 -7.96
CA TYR A 126 -0.26 29.69 -6.81
C TYR A 126 -1.67 29.19 -6.44
N ALA A 127 -2.66 30.10 -6.35
CA ALA A 127 -4.01 29.73 -5.95
C ALA A 127 -4.66 28.74 -6.95
N PHE A 128 -4.45 28.95 -8.24
CA PHE A 128 -4.95 28.04 -9.27
C PHE A 128 -4.21 26.70 -9.26
N LEU A 129 -2.91 26.72 -9.00
CA LEU A 129 -2.10 25.52 -8.83
C LEU A 129 -2.60 24.69 -7.63
N MET A 130 -2.92 25.34 -6.50
CA MET A 130 -3.51 24.70 -5.32
C MET A 130 -4.87 24.08 -5.62
N PHE A 131 -5.71 24.73 -6.44
CA PHE A 131 -6.98 24.16 -6.89
C PHE A 131 -6.75 22.92 -7.76
N GLY A 132 -5.78 22.96 -8.68
CA GLY A 132 -5.36 21.79 -9.46
C GLY A 132 -4.89 20.63 -8.55
N ARG A 133 -4.11 20.94 -7.49
CA ARG A 133 -3.67 19.97 -6.47
C ARG A 133 -4.84 19.35 -5.71
N PHE A 134 -5.85 20.15 -5.38
CA PHE A 134 -7.07 19.64 -4.73
C PHE A 134 -7.78 18.62 -5.63
N VAL A 135 -7.99 18.95 -6.89
CA VAL A 135 -8.66 18.06 -7.85
C VAL A 135 -7.82 16.79 -8.07
N ALA A 136 -6.51 16.93 -8.33
CA ALA A 136 -5.61 15.79 -8.51
C ALA A 136 -5.56 14.90 -7.26
N GLY A 137 -5.52 15.49 -6.05
CA GLY A 137 -5.51 14.77 -4.80
C GLY A 137 -6.77 13.91 -4.58
N ILE A 138 -7.94 14.43 -4.94
CA ILE A 138 -9.18 13.63 -4.93
C ILE A 138 -9.03 12.43 -5.89
N GLY A 139 -8.56 12.63 -7.12
CA GLY A 139 -8.32 11.56 -8.09
C GLY A 139 -7.38 10.49 -7.56
N VAL A 140 -6.25 10.89 -6.98
CA VAL A 140 -5.30 9.99 -6.31
C VAL A 140 -5.96 9.20 -5.18
N GLY A 141 -6.78 9.86 -4.36
CA GLY A 141 -7.51 9.21 -3.27
C GLY A 141 -8.47 8.12 -3.75
N TYR A 142 -9.18 8.38 -4.84
CA TYR A 142 -10.01 7.37 -5.51
C TYR A 142 -9.18 6.16 -5.94
N GLY A 143 -8.03 6.39 -6.58
CA GLY A 143 -7.13 5.34 -7.04
C GLY A 143 -6.57 4.49 -5.90
N LEU A 144 -6.12 5.12 -4.82
CA LEU A 144 -5.58 4.45 -3.63
C LEU A 144 -6.56 3.50 -2.97
N MET A 145 -7.85 3.87 -2.94
CA MET A 145 -8.90 3.05 -2.35
C MET A 145 -9.30 1.91 -3.29
N ILE A 146 -9.52 2.22 -4.59
CA ILE A 146 -10.17 1.25 -5.47
C ILE A 146 -9.22 0.20 -6.05
N ALA A 147 -7.95 0.53 -6.29
CA ALA A 147 -6.99 -0.41 -6.88
C ALA A 147 -6.77 -1.68 -6.06
N PRO A 148 -6.48 -1.61 -4.74
CA PRO A 148 -6.35 -2.80 -3.92
C PRO A 148 -7.66 -3.59 -3.82
N VAL A 149 -8.81 -2.91 -3.69
CA VAL A 149 -10.12 -3.56 -3.58
C VAL A 149 -10.43 -4.37 -4.84
N TYR A 150 -10.32 -3.76 -6.02
CA TYR A 150 -10.56 -4.45 -7.27
C TYR A 150 -9.59 -5.63 -7.46
N THR A 151 -8.30 -5.42 -7.15
CA THR A 151 -7.28 -6.46 -7.27
C THR A 151 -7.60 -7.68 -6.42
N VAL A 152 -8.02 -7.48 -5.16
CA VAL A 152 -8.43 -8.57 -4.27
C VAL A 152 -9.69 -9.28 -4.76
N GLU A 153 -10.68 -8.54 -5.27
CA GLU A 153 -11.97 -9.09 -5.72
C GLU A 153 -11.85 -9.92 -7.00
N ILE A 154 -10.93 -9.57 -7.91
CA ILE A 154 -10.76 -10.28 -9.18
C ILE A 154 -9.74 -11.42 -9.11
N SER A 155 -8.78 -11.34 -8.18
CA SER A 155 -7.67 -12.31 -8.08
C SER A 155 -8.12 -13.68 -7.59
N PRO A 156 -7.60 -14.77 -8.21
CA PRO A 156 -7.72 -16.12 -7.65
C PRO A 156 -7.09 -16.19 -6.25
N THR A 157 -7.62 -17.06 -5.39
CA THR A 157 -7.18 -17.21 -3.99
C THR A 157 -5.68 -17.48 -3.86
N LEU A 158 -5.12 -18.35 -4.70
CA LEU A 158 -3.71 -18.74 -4.70
C LEU A 158 -2.73 -17.64 -5.09
N SER A 159 -3.12 -16.71 -5.96
CA SER A 159 -2.25 -15.61 -6.44
C SER A 159 -2.55 -14.26 -5.78
N ARG A 160 -3.53 -14.19 -4.88
CA ARG A 160 -4.00 -12.95 -4.27
C ARG A 160 -2.89 -12.22 -3.51
N GLY A 161 -2.11 -12.92 -2.69
CA GLY A 161 -1.00 -12.33 -1.91
C GLY A 161 0.04 -11.65 -2.81
N PHE A 162 0.46 -12.32 -3.88
CA PHE A 162 1.38 -11.77 -4.86
C PHE A 162 0.81 -10.53 -5.56
N LEU A 163 -0.45 -10.60 -6.01
CA LEU A 163 -1.09 -9.50 -6.75
C LEU A 163 -1.39 -8.28 -5.88
N THR A 164 -1.62 -8.45 -4.59
CA THR A 164 -1.85 -7.33 -3.65
C THR A 164 -0.61 -6.51 -3.34
N SER A 165 0.59 -6.98 -3.67
CA SER A 165 1.83 -6.19 -3.57
C SER A 165 2.08 -5.27 -4.76
N PHE A 166 1.40 -5.49 -5.91
CA PHE A 166 1.60 -4.71 -7.14
C PHE A 166 1.27 -3.22 -7.02
N PRO A 167 0.24 -2.77 -6.27
CA PRO A 167 0.00 -1.34 -6.11
C PRO A 167 1.24 -0.58 -5.65
N GLU A 168 2.00 -1.11 -4.69
CA GLU A 168 3.23 -0.47 -4.21
C GLU A 168 4.34 -0.47 -5.28
N VAL A 169 4.45 -1.53 -6.06
CA VAL A 169 5.38 -1.59 -7.21
C VAL A 169 5.05 -0.47 -8.21
N PHE A 170 3.78 -0.28 -8.53
CA PHE A 170 3.34 0.75 -9.48
C PHE A 170 3.46 2.17 -8.92
N VAL A 171 3.30 2.39 -7.60
CA VAL A 171 3.66 3.67 -6.95
C VAL A 171 5.13 3.97 -7.20
N ASN A 172 6.03 3.02 -6.95
CA ASN A 172 7.46 3.23 -7.13
C ASN A 172 7.86 3.46 -8.59
N LEU A 173 7.23 2.75 -9.53
CA LEU A 173 7.39 3.01 -10.95
C LEU A 173 6.90 4.41 -11.32
N GLY A 174 5.78 4.85 -10.77
CA GLY A 174 5.28 6.22 -10.92
C GLY A 174 6.28 7.27 -10.43
N ILE A 175 6.88 7.08 -9.25
CA ILE A 175 7.92 7.97 -8.70
C ILE A 175 9.10 8.06 -9.68
N LEU A 176 9.56 6.93 -10.19
CA LEU A 176 10.65 6.90 -11.17
C LEU A 176 10.28 7.69 -12.45
N LEU A 177 9.08 7.48 -12.98
CA LEU A 177 8.59 8.22 -14.15
C LEU A 177 8.51 9.74 -13.87
N GLY A 178 8.10 10.14 -12.67
CA GLY A 178 8.10 11.54 -12.23
C GLY A 178 9.51 12.14 -12.19
N TYR A 179 10.48 11.40 -11.68
CA TYR A 179 11.89 11.82 -11.65
C TYR A 179 12.49 11.93 -13.07
N VAL A 180 12.17 10.97 -13.94
CA VAL A 180 12.58 11.02 -15.35
C VAL A 180 11.96 12.23 -16.05
N SER A 181 10.70 12.52 -15.79
CA SER A 181 10.01 13.71 -16.30
C SER A 181 10.69 15.00 -15.86
N ASN A 182 11.07 15.11 -14.60
CA ASN A 182 11.82 16.25 -14.08
C ASN A 182 13.13 16.44 -14.83
N TYR A 183 13.89 15.36 -15.04
CA TYR A 183 15.15 15.42 -15.79
C TYR A 183 14.94 15.80 -17.26
N ALA A 184 13.95 15.20 -17.91
CA ALA A 184 13.66 15.45 -19.33
C ALA A 184 13.26 16.91 -19.61
N PHE A 185 12.45 17.51 -18.74
CA PHE A 185 11.96 18.88 -18.89
C PHE A 185 12.79 19.94 -18.17
N SER A 186 13.89 19.55 -17.51
CA SER A 186 14.77 20.48 -16.79
C SER A 186 15.48 21.50 -17.68
N LYS A 187 15.62 21.18 -18.98
CA LYS A 187 16.27 22.05 -19.97
C LYS A 187 15.35 23.12 -20.55
N LEU A 188 14.05 23.04 -20.27
CA LEU A 188 13.09 24.04 -20.68
C LEU A 188 13.20 25.31 -19.82
N PRO A 189 12.76 26.48 -20.33
CA PRO A 189 12.66 27.69 -19.52
C PRO A 189 11.86 27.43 -18.23
N THR A 190 12.26 28.07 -17.14
CA THR A 190 11.70 27.84 -15.80
C THR A 190 10.18 27.93 -15.76
N ASN A 191 9.61 28.91 -16.47
CA ASN A 191 8.15 29.12 -16.55
C ASN A 191 7.39 28.03 -17.31
N LEU A 192 8.04 27.29 -18.21
CA LEU A 192 7.43 26.22 -18.99
C LEU A 192 7.75 24.85 -18.42
N GLY A 193 8.97 24.65 -17.88
CA GLY A 193 9.46 23.37 -17.42
C GLY A 193 8.53 22.68 -16.45
N TRP A 194 8.15 23.34 -15.35
CA TRP A 194 7.27 22.74 -14.33
C TRP A 194 5.84 22.50 -14.84
N ARG A 195 5.34 23.31 -15.79
CA ARG A 195 4.02 23.10 -16.42
C ARG A 195 3.99 21.82 -17.21
N TYR A 196 5.04 21.55 -18.01
CA TYR A 196 5.16 20.28 -18.73
C TYR A 196 5.38 19.11 -17.79
N MET A 197 6.21 19.26 -16.73
CA MET A 197 6.43 18.22 -15.73
C MET A 197 5.10 17.77 -15.11
N LEU A 198 4.25 18.72 -14.67
CA LEU A 198 2.95 18.41 -14.07
C LEU A 198 1.91 17.96 -15.12
N GLY A 199 1.86 18.62 -16.27
CA GLY A 199 0.89 18.34 -17.33
C GLY A 199 1.05 16.95 -17.97
N VAL A 200 2.28 16.46 -18.12
CA VAL A 200 2.56 15.11 -18.65
C VAL A 200 2.01 14.01 -17.74
N GLY A 201 1.78 14.30 -16.45
CA GLY A 201 1.04 13.41 -15.55
C GLY A 201 -0.37 13.03 -16.03
N ALA A 202 -0.94 13.80 -16.96
CA ALA A 202 -2.21 13.47 -17.60
C ALA A 202 -2.10 12.22 -18.51
N LEU A 203 -0.92 11.91 -19.08
CA LEU A 203 -0.75 10.78 -20.01
C LEU A 203 -1.00 9.42 -19.35
N PRO A 204 -0.41 9.09 -18.17
CA PRO A 204 -0.73 7.85 -17.48
C PRO A 204 -2.22 7.72 -17.16
N ALA A 205 -2.90 8.83 -16.85
CA ALA A 205 -4.33 8.83 -16.55
C ALA A 205 -5.19 8.45 -17.75
N VAL A 206 -4.84 8.92 -18.95
CA VAL A 206 -5.52 8.53 -20.20
C VAL A 206 -5.32 7.06 -20.50
N VAL A 207 -4.07 6.58 -20.44
CA VAL A 207 -3.74 5.16 -20.67
C VAL A 207 -4.52 4.26 -19.71
N LEU A 208 -4.59 4.66 -18.43
CA LEU A 208 -5.36 3.98 -17.40
C LEU A 208 -6.86 3.94 -17.78
N ALA A 209 -7.46 5.09 -18.05
CA ALA A 209 -8.90 5.18 -18.34
C ALA A 209 -9.30 4.29 -19.54
N VAL A 210 -8.50 4.32 -20.61
CA VAL A 210 -8.72 3.48 -21.79
C VAL A 210 -8.51 1.99 -21.48
N GLY A 211 -7.43 1.64 -20.78
CA GLY A 211 -7.12 0.25 -20.43
C GLY A 211 -8.20 -0.39 -19.55
N VAL A 212 -8.69 0.34 -18.57
CA VAL A 212 -9.71 -0.14 -17.62
C VAL A 212 -11.07 -0.36 -18.28
N LEU A 213 -11.38 0.35 -19.36
CA LEU A 213 -12.61 0.10 -20.12
C LEU A 213 -12.65 -1.31 -20.74
N ALA A 214 -11.51 -1.95 -20.96
CA ALA A 214 -11.44 -3.34 -21.43
C ALA A 214 -11.59 -4.38 -20.30
N MET A 215 -11.58 -3.97 -19.02
CA MET A 215 -11.68 -4.87 -17.87
C MET A 215 -13.13 -5.22 -17.55
N PRO A 216 -13.39 -6.43 -16.99
CA PRO A 216 -14.70 -6.76 -16.46
C PRO A 216 -15.00 -5.99 -15.17
N GLU A 217 -16.25 -5.94 -14.76
CA GLU A 217 -16.63 -5.44 -13.44
C GLU A 217 -16.30 -6.49 -12.35
N SER A 218 -16.19 -6.07 -11.08
CA SER A 218 -15.95 -6.97 -9.97
C SER A 218 -17.08 -8.01 -9.84
N PRO A 219 -16.75 -9.32 -9.74
CA PRO A 219 -17.76 -10.35 -9.54
C PRO A 219 -18.50 -10.18 -8.19
N ARG A 220 -17.79 -9.70 -7.16
CA ARG A 220 -18.39 -9.45 -5.85
C ARG A 220 -19.42 -8.33 -5.90
N TRP A 221 -19.10 -7.24 -6.59
CA TRP A 221 -20.03 -6.14 -6.79
C TRP A 221 -21.26 -6.56 -7.60
N LEU A 222 -21.06 -7.37 -8.66
CA LEU A 222 -22.16 -7.88 -9.48
C LEU A 222 -23.13 -8.72 -8.67
N VAL A 223 -22.64 -9.60 -7.78
CA VAL A 223 -23.48 -10.39 -6.85
C VAL A 223 -24.23 -9.46 -5.90
N MET A 224 -23.58 -8.45 -5.34
CA MET A 224 -24.24 -7.49 -4.44
C MET A 224 -25.31 -6.62 -5.15
N GLN A 225 -25.20 -6.46 -6.47
CA GLN A 225 -26.26 -5.86 -7.30
C GLN A 225 -27.31 -6.86 -7.78
N GLY A 226 -27.24 -8.13 -7.35
CA GLY A 226 -28.14 -9.19 -7.74
C GLY A 226 -27.92 -9.77 -9.14
N ARG A 227 -26.84 -9.39 -9.83
CA ARG A 227 -26.51 -9.82 -11.21
C ARG A 227 -25.66 -11.09 -11.22
N LEU A 228 -26.25 -12.22 -10.81
CA LEU A 228 -25.52 -13.49 -10.64
C LEU A 228 -24.99 -14.06 -11.95
N GLY A 229 -25.74 -13.95 -13.06
CA GLY A 229 -25.31 -14.44 -14.35
C GLY A 229 -24.08 -13.71 -14.89
N ASP A 230 -24.00 -12.39 -14.68
CA ASP A 230 -22.83 -11.61 -15.06
C ASP A 230 -21.62 -11.94 -14.15
N ALA A 231 -21.85 -12.09 -12.85
CA ALA A 231 -20.81 -12.47 -11.90
C ALA A 231 -20.19 -13.83 -12.24
N LYS A 232 -21.02 -14.83 -12.60
CA LYS A 232 -20.57 -16.14 -13.06
C LYS A 232 -19.71 -16.04 -14.31
N ARG A 233 -20.14 -15.27 -15.31
CA ARG A 233 -19.35 -15.05 -16.54
C ARG A 233 -17.97 -14.45 -16.27
N VAL A 234 -17.86 -13.54 -15.31
CA VAL A 234 -16.58 -12.95 -14.90
C VAL A 234 -15.73 -13.97 -14.17
N LEU A 235 -16.32 -14.72 -13.22
CA LEU A 235 -15.61 -15.75 -12.45
C LEU A 235 -15.08 -16.86 -13.36
N ASP A 236 -15.86 -17.31 -14.35
CA ASP A 236 -15.42 -18.29 -15.35
C ASP A 236 -14.19 -17.83 -16.15
N LYS A 237 -14.05 -16.52 -16.38
CA LYS A 237 -12.88 -15.94 -17.06
C LYS A 237 -11.67 -15.73 -16.14
N THR A 238 -11.90 -15.48 -14.85
CA THR A 238 -10.85 -15.09 -13.90
C THR A 238 -10.38 -16.22 -12.98
N SER A 239 -11.11 -17.35 -12.93
CA SER A 239 -10.72 -18.55 -12.19
C SER A 239 -9.89 -19.50 -13.05
N THR A 240 -9.19 -20.44 -12.41
CA THR A 240 -8.35 -21.43 -13.10
C THR A 240 -9.13 -22.64 -13.57
N SER A 241 -10.25 -22.93 -12.91
CA SER A 241 -11.18 -24.01 -13.27
C SER A 241 -12.64 -23.57 -13.06
N LYS A 242 -13.58 -24.31 -13.64
CA LYS A 242 -15.02 -24.05 -13.45
C LYS A 242 -15.47 -24.38 -12.04
N GLU A 243 -14.85 -25.36 -11.41
CA GLU A 243 -15.08 -25.75 -10.02
C GLU A 243 -14.68 -24.61 -9.08
N GLU A 244 -13.50 -24.01 -9.28
CA GLU A 244 -13.05 -22.84 -8.53
C GLU A 244 -14.00 -21.66 -8.74
N ALA A 245 -14.45 -21.41 -9.98
CA ALA A 245 -15.39 -20.33 -10.28
C ALA A 245 -16.72 -20.51 -9.52
N GLN A 246 -17.22 -21.75 -9.45
CA GLN A 246 -18.45 -22.06 -8.72
C GLN A 246 -18.27 -21.90 -7.21
N LEU A 247 -17.18 -22.41 -6.64
CA LEU A 247 -16.87 -22.24 -5.21
C LEU A 247 -16.78 -20.76 -4.83
N ARG A 248 -16.07 -19.95 -5.62
CA ARG A 248 -15.98 -18.50 -5.40
C ARG A 248 -17.34 -17.81 -5.50
N LEU A 249 -18.21 -18.25 -6.42
CA LEU A 249 -19.56 -17.70 -6.55
C LEU A 249 -20.40 -18.04 -5.31
N ASP A 250 -20.30 -19.27 -4.82
CA ASP A 250 -21.03 -19.75 -3.65
C ASP A 250 -20.56 -19.01 -2.37
N ASP A 251 -19.25 -18.83 -2.18
CA ASP A 251 -18.68 -18.02 -1.09
C ASP A 251 -19.20 -16.56 -1.12
N ILE A 252 -19.28 -15.96 -2.31
CA ILE A 252 -19.77 -14.58 -2.44
C ILE A 252 -21.27 -14.51 -2.18
N LYS A 253 -22.06 -15.51 -2.61
CA LYS A 253 -23.51 -15.61 -2.31
C LYS A 253 -23.76 -15.73 -0.82
N GLU A 254 -23.02 -16.62 -0.13
CA GLU A 254 -23.11 -16.79 1.30
C GLU A 254 -22.80 -15.47 2.03
N ALA A 255 -21.72 -14.80 1.66
CA ALA A 255 -21.35 -13.51 2.23
C ALA A 255 -22.40 -12.41 1.97
N ALA A 256 -23.14 -12.48 0.86
CA ALA A 256 -24.21 -11.56 0.50
C ALA A 256 -25.57 -11.93 1.13
N GLY A 257 -25.67 -13.09 1.82
CA GLY A 257 -26.91 -13.58 2.40
C GLY A 257 -27.92 -14.08 1.35
N ILE A 258 -27.42 -14.49 0.18
CA ILE A 258 -28.25 -15.04 -0.90
C ILE A 258 -28.37 -16.57 -0.72
N PRO A 259 -29.58 -17.14 -0.71
CA PRO A 259 -29.78 -18.58 -0.63
C PRO A 259 -29.06 -19.32 -1.77
N MET A 260 -28.36 -20.43 -1.44
CA MET A 260 -27.55 -21.20 -2.41
C MET A 260 -28.35 -21.80 -3.56
N HIS A 261 -29.67 -22.13 -3.31
CA HIS A 261 -30.52 -22.72 -4.33
C HIS A 261 -31.00 -21.74 -5.42
N LEU A 262 -30.80 -20.42 -5.23
CA LEU A 262 -31.15 -19.43 -6.24
C LEU A 262 -30.07 -19.40 -7.33
N THR A 263 -30.46 -19.78 -8.54
CA THR A 263 -29.61 -19.83 -9.75
C THR A 263 -30.02 -18.84 -10.82
N ASP A 264 -31.04 -18.03 -10.53
CA ASP A 264 -31.54 -17.03 -11.47
C ASP A 264 -30.49 -15.99 -11.80
N ASP A 265 -30.47 -15.50 -13.03
CA ASP A 265 -29.50 -14.49 -13.50
C ASP A 265 -29.60 -13.17 -12.72
N VAL A 266 -30.78 -12.83 -12.21
CA VAL A 266 -31.02 -11.61 -11.43
C VAL A 266 -31.83 -11.95 -10.17
N VAL A 267 -31.29 -11.58 -9.01
CA VAL A 267 -31.87 -11.88 -7.67
C VAL A 267 -31.94 -10.60 -6.84
N SER A 268 -32.98 -10.47 -6.00
CA SER A 268 -33.01 -9.38 -5.04
C SER A 268 -32.12 -9.69 -3.83
N VAL A 269 -31.21 -8.77 -3.51
CA VAL A 269 -30.26 -8.92 -2.41
C VAL A 269 -30.81 -8.22 -1.16
N PRO A 270 -30.80 -8.87 0.03
CA PRO A 270 -31.19 -8.23 1.26
C PRO A 270 -30.27 -7.06 1.61
N LYS A 271 -30.81 -5.88 1.91
CA LYS A 271 -30.01 -4.75 2.42
C LYS A 271 -29.45 -5.09 3.79
N GLN A 272 -28.17 -5.41 3.87
CA GLN A 272 -27.47 -5.60 5.15
C GLN A 272 -27.02 -4.25 5.71
N SER A 273 -27.52 -3.88 6.90
CA SER A 273 -27.09 -2.67 7.66
C SER A 273 -25.83 -2.96 8.50
N GLN A 274 -24.74 -3.45 7.87
CA GLN A 274 -23.55 -3.92 8.62
C GLN A 274 -22.57 -2.80 9.04
N GLY A 275 -22.71 -1.58 8.56
CA GLY A 275 -21.67 -0.55 8.75
C GLY A 275 -21.54 -0.01 10.19
N GLU A 276 -22.64 0.27 10.88
CA GLU A 276 -22.60 0.89 12.21
C GLU A 276 -22.08 -0.04 13.32
N SER A 277 -22.43 -1.32 13.26
CA SER A 277 -21.97 -2.30 14.25
C SER A 277 -20.45 -2.52 14.20
N VAL A 278 -19.84 -2.42 13.01
CA VAL A 278 -18.41 -2.62 12.79
C VAL A 278 -17.59 -1.46 13.38
N TRP A 279 -17.97 -0.21 13.13
CA TRP A 279 -17.32 0.95 13.71
C TRP A 279 -17.42 0.98 15.23
N ARG A 280 -18.54 0.56 15.78
CA ARG A 280 -18.74 0.43 17.21
C ARG A 280 -17.80 -0.61 17.83
N GLN A 281 -17.63 -1.77 17.19
CA GLN A 281 -16.71 -2.82 17.64
C GLN A 281 -15.23 -2.42 17.46
N LEU A 282 -14.90 -1.61 16.46
CA LEU A 282 -13.53 -1.23 16.18
C LEU A 282 -13.04 -0.09 17.09
N ILE A 283 -13.87 0.93 17.35
CA ILE A 283 -13.45 2.17 18.03
C ILE A 283 -14.07 2.30 19.43
N LEU A 284 -15.39 2.06 19.58
CA LEU A 284 -16.09 2.37 20.84
C LEU A 284 -15.95 1.24 21.88
N HIS A 285 -16.03 -0.02 21.44
CA HIS A 285 -15.95 -1.18 22.33
C HIS A 285 -15.05 -2.29 21.73
N PRO A 286 -13.73 -2.00 21.50
CA PRO A 286 -12.82 -3.02 21.00
C PRO A 286 -12.58 -4.10 22.06
N THR A 287 -12.55 -5.35 21.65
CA THR A 287 -12.02 -6.43 22.49
C THR A 287 -10.51 -6.22 22.70
N PRO A 288 -9.89 -6.77 23.77
CA PRO A 288 -8.45 -6.61 23.98
C PRO A 288 -7.59 -7.05 22.80
N ALA A 289 -8.02 -8.10 22.05
CA ALA A 289 -7.36 -8.55 20.83
C ALA A 289 -7.49 -7.52 19.71
N VAL A 290 -8.69 -7.01 19.45
CA VAL A 290 -8.95 -5.99 18.43
C VAL A 290 -8.22 -4.69 18.75
N LEU A 291 -8.14 -4.29 20.02
CA LEU A 291 -7.39 -3.11 20.43
C LEU A 291 -5.87 -3.27 20.15
N HIS A 292 -5.30 -4.43 20.45
CA HIS A 292 -3.90 -4.72 20.13
C HIS A 292 -3.64 -4.71 18.62
N ILE A 293 -4.53 -5.35 17.83
CA ILE A 293 -4.47 -5.32 16.37
C ILE A 293 -4.55 -3.88 15.86
N LEU A 294 -5.45 -3.07 16.40
CA LEU A 294 -5.62 -1.68 16.00
C LEU A 294 -4.36 -0.86 16.31
N ILE A 295 -3.78 -0.99 17.51
CA ILE A 295 -2.53 -0.32 17.88
C ILE A 295 -1.38 -0.76 16.96
N ALA A 296 -1.26 -2.05 16.66
CA ALA A 296 -0.25 -2.58 15.75
C ALA A 296 -0.42 -2.01 14.33
N ALA A 297 -1.64 -2.01 13.79
CA ALA A 297 -1.94 -1.48 12.47
C ALA A 297 -1.72 0.04 12.37
N LEU A 298 -2.25 0.82 13.31
CA LEU A 298 -2.03 2.27 13.33
C LEU A 298 -0.58 2.63 13.55
N GLY A 299 0.11 1.89 14.44
CA GLY A 299 1.52 2.12 14.75
C GLY A 299 2.43 1.87 13.56
N ILE A 300 2.24 0.79 12.79
CA ILE A 300 3.08 0.52 11.62
C ILE A 300 2.89 1.59 10.54
N HIS A 301 1.65 2.04 10.29
CA HIS A 301 1.34 3.12 9.35
C HIS A 301 1.88 4.47 9.82
N PHE A 302 1.80 4.76 11.11
CA PHE A 302 2.35 5.96 11.73
C PHE A 302 3.88 6.00 11.58
N PHE A 303 4.56 4.95 12.03
CA PHE A 303 6.02 4.88 11.99
C PHE A 303 6.57 4.81 10.56
N GLN A 304 5.84 4.23 9.61
CA GLN A 304 6.25 4.23 8.21
C GLN A 304 6.48 5.65 7.70
N GLN A 305 5.62 6.60 8.05
CA GLN A 305 5.70 7.96 7.53
C GLN A 305 6.51 8.91 8.41
N ILE A 306 6.39 8.81 9.74
CA ILE A 306 7.07 9.73 10.66
C ILE A 306 8.61 9.55 10.64
N THR A 307 9.13 8.41 10.17
CA THR A 307 10.56 8.19 9.93
C THR A 307 11.14 9.00 8.77
N GLY A 308 10.30 9.78 8.07
CA GLY A 308 10.74 10.82 7.15
C GLY A 308 11.03 10.35 5.73
N ILE A 309 10.57 9.15 5.32
CA ILE A 309 10.82 8.65 3.95
C ILE A 309 10.27 9.60 2.87
N ASP A 310 9.09 10.19 3.09
CA ASP A 310 8.50 11.13 2.15
C ASP A 310 9.32 12.40 2.02
N SER A 311 9.96 12.85 3.10
CA SER A 311 10.91 13.97 3.05
C SER A 311 12.14 13.63 2.20
N VAL A 312 12.69 12.43 2.35
CA VAL A 312 13.83 11.97 1.54
C VAL A 312 13.46 11.92 0.06
N VAL A 313 12.32 11.31 -0.28
CA VAL A 313 11.85 11.13 -1.68
C VAL A 313 11.48 12.46 -2.33
N LEU A 314 10.69 13.28 -1.62
CA LEU A 314 10.17 14.55 -2.15
C LEU A 314 11.23 15.63 -2.25
N TYR A 315 12.17 15.69 -1.31
CA TYR A 315 13.20 16.73 -1.26
C TYR A 315 14.60 16.23 -1.64
N SER A 316 14.72 15.05 -2.27
CA SER A 316 16.00 14.50 -2.75
C SER A 316 16.84 15.52 -3.52
N PRO A 317 16.30 16.30 -4.49
CA PRO A 317 17.12 17.28 -5.20
C PRO A 317 17.70 18.34 -4.26
N ARG A 318 16.94 18.81 -3.27
CA ARG A 318 17.42 19.81 -2.30
C ARG A 318 18.47 19.22 -1.36
N ILE A 319 18.30 17.95 -0.95
CA ILE A 319 19.27 17.22 -0.12
C ILE A 319 20.61 17.12 -0.87
N PHE A 320 20.58 16.73 -2.14
CA PHE A 320 21.77 16.60 -2.97
C PHE A 320 22.44 17.95 -3.27
N ALA A 321 21.64 19.00 -3.50
CA ALA A 321 22.17 20.36 -3.65
C ALA A 321 22.88 20.83 -2.36
N LYS A 322 22.30 20.57 -1.19
CA LYS A 322 22.93 20.85 0.11
C LYS A 322 24.15 19.98 0.40
N ALA A 323 24.17 18.75 -0.10
CA ALA A 323 25.35 17.89 -0.02
C ALA A 323 26.54 18.38 -0.87
N GLY A 324 26.34 19.39 -1.75
CA GLY A 324 27.40 20.02 -2.53
C GLY A 324 27.38 19.72 -4.02
N ILE A 325 26.29 19.13 -4.55
CA ILE A 325 26.10 19.00 -6.00
C ILE A 325 25.65 20.36 -6.55
N THR A 326 26.53 21.05 -7.24
CA THR A 326 26.28 22.41 -7.74
C THR A 326 25.47 22.45 -9.04
N SER A 327 25.53 21.37 -9.85
CA SER A 327 24.81 21.29 -11.11
C SER A 327 23.40 20.77 -10.87
N TYR A 328 22.38 21.52 -11.31
CA TYR A 328 20.99 21.13 -11.21
C TYR A 328 20.67 19.83 -12.01
N GLU A 329 21.30 19.67 -13.20
CA GLU A 329 21.15 18.44 -13.99
C GLU A 329 21.68 17.20 -13.24
N HIS A 330 22.85 17.30 -12.61
CA HIS A 330 23.43 16.20 -11.82
C HIS A 330 22.57 15.87 -10.59
N THR A 331 21.96 16.89 -9.97
CA THR A 331 21.03 16.71 -8.84
C THR A 331 19.80 15.93 -9.25
N LEU A 332 19.19 16.26 -10.39
CA LEU A 332 18.04 15.52 -10.91
C LEU A 332 18.42 14.12 -11.38
N LEU A 333 19.60 13.93 -11.99
CA LEU A 333 20.08 12.61 -12.39
C LEU A 333 20.31 11.71 -11.16
N ALA A 334 20.88 12.23 -10.07
CA ALA A 334 21.01 11.52 -8.81
C ALA A 334 19.64 11.14 -8.24
N THR A 335 18.63 12.01 -8.41
CA THR A 335 17.25 11.72 -7.98
C THR A 335 16.62 10.61 -8.84
N VAL A 336 16.91 10.54 -10.15
CA VAL A 336 16.50 9.40 -10.99
C VAL A 336 17.09 8.09 -10.48
N ALA A 337 18.36 8.11 -10.05
CA ALA A 337 19.01 6.93 -9.46
C ALA A 337 18.29 6.48 -8.17
N VAL A 338 17.80 7.40 -7.33
CA VAL A 338 16.96 7.08 -6.16
C VAL A 338 15.70 6.33 -6.59
N GLY A 339 14.99 6.82 -7.60
CA GLY A 339 13.78 6.17 -8.12
C GLY A 339 14.05 4.78 -8.70
N PHE A 340 15.17 4.62 -9.41
CA PHE A 340 15.59 3.35 -9.97
C PHE A 340 15.91 2.31 -8.88
N ILE A 341 16.69 2.67 -7.88
CA ILE A 341 17.00 1.83 -6.72
C ILE A 341 15.70 1.45 -6.00
N LYS A 342 14.82 2.42 -5.74
CA LYS A 342 13.53 2.18 -5.08
C LYS A 342 12.70 1.14 -5.84
N THR A 343 12.66 1.23 -7.16
CA THR A 343 11.90 0.31 -8.01
C THR A 343 12.51 -1.09 -8.02
N ILE A 344 13.83 -1.23 -8.08
CA ILE A 344 14.50 -2.53 -8.03
C ILE A 344 14.24 -3.22 -6.68
N PHE A 345 14.46 -2.50 -5.59
CA PHE A 345 14.36 -3.11 -4.26
C PHE A 345 12.93 -3.46 -3.87
N ILE A 346 11.90 -2.77 -4.39
CA ILE A 346 10.51 -3.20 -4.18
C ILE A 346 10.19 -4.50 -4.93
N PHE A 347 10.74 -4.69 -6.14
CA PHE A 347 10.62 -5.97 -6.84
C PHE A 347 11.27 -7.11 -6.06
N ILE A 348 12.47 -6.89 -5.53
CA ILE A 348 13.16 -7.87 -4.68
C ILE A 348 12.32 -8.19 -3.44
N ALA A 349 11.75 -7.17 -2.80
CA ALA A 349 10.91 -7.32 -1.62
C ALA A 349 9.69 -8.21 -1.88
N THR A 350 9.05 -8.09 -3.03
CA THR A 350 7.89 -8.89 -3.41
C THR A 350 8.17 -10.40 -3.34
N PHE A 351 9.40 -10.82 -3.69
CA PHE A 351 9.83 -12.23 -3.60
C PHE A 351 10.34 -12.62 -2.21
N LEU A 352 10.94 -11.69 -1.48
CA LEU A 352 11.49 -11.95 -0.15
C LEU A 352 10.41 -12.05 0.93
N LEU A 353 9.31 -11.34 0.77
CA LEU A 353 8.22 -11.25 1.74
C LEU A 353 7.67 -12.62 2.14
N ASP A 354 7.49 -13.50 1.16
CA ASP A 354 6.95 -14.84 1.38
C ASP A 354 8.02 -15.87 1.82
N ARG A 355 9.32 -15.58 1.61
CA ARG A 355 10.40 -16.48 1.98
C ARG A 355 10.97 -16.21 3.37
N VAL A 356 11.21 -14.95 3.70
CA VAL A 356 11.91 -14.53 4.94
C VAL A 356 10.93 -14.29 6.09
N GLY A 357 9.70 -13.89 5.78
CA GLY A 357 8.70 -13.47 6.76
C GLY A 357 8.65 -11.96 6.95
N ARG A 358 7.52 -11.51 7.52
CA ARG A 358 7.23 -10.07 7.62
C ARG A 358 8.07 -9.39 8.70
N ARG A 359 8.15 -10.00 9.88
CA ARG A 359 8.83 -9.41 11.05
C ARG A 359 10.35 -9.32 10.90
N PRO A 360 11.12 -10.36 10.51
CA PRO A 360 12.56 -10.24 10.31
C PRO A 360 12.91 -9.21 9.24
N LEU A 361 12.14 -9.18 8.14
CA LEU A 361 12.38 -8.26 7.04
C LEU A 361 12.09 -6.80 7.47
N LEU A 362 11.07 -6.57 8.30
CA LEU A 362 10.73 -5.27 8.85
C LEU A 362 11.83 -4.75 9.80
N LEU A 363 12.33 -5.60 10.69
CA LEU A 363 13.37 -5.22 11.65
C LEU A 363 14.72 -4.95 10.96
N THR A 364 15.11 -5.76 9.98
CA THR A 364 16.32 -5.51 9.18
C THR A 364 16.21 -4.24 8.35
N SER A 365 15.09 -4.01 7.73
CA SER A 365 14.78 -2.77 6.99
C SER A 365 14.94 -1.54 7.91
N MET A 366 14.30 -1.58 9.06
CA MET A 366 14.37 -0.46 10.01
C MET A 366 15.78 -0.23 10.55
N SER A 367 16.53 -1.29 10.85
CA SER A 367 17.94 -1.18 11.29
C SER A 367 18.81 -0.52 10.23
N GLY A 368 18.65 -0.90 8.95
CA GLY A 368 19.36 -0.29 7.84
C GLY A 368 18.98 1.17 7.62
N MET A 369 17.70 1.52 7.79
CA MET A 369 17.23 2.91 7.71
C MET A 369 17.83 3.78 8.83
N ILE A 370 17.84 3.30 10.07
CA ILE A 370 18.44 4.02 11.21
C ILE A 370 19.91 4.34 10.93
N LEU A 371 20.67 3.32 10.49
CA LEU A 371 22.08 3.48 10.20
C LEU A 371 22.30 4.48 9.06
N SER A 372 21.56 4.33 7.95
CA SER A 372 21.69 5.23 6.79
C SER A 372 21.30 6.67 7.11
N LEU A 373 20.24 6.90 7.89
CA LEU A 373 19.82 8.24 8.32
C LEU A 373 20.84 8.89 9.27
N ALA A 374 21.40 8.13 10.22
CA ALA A 374 22.45 8.62 11.11
C ALA A 374 23.72 8.99 10.35
N CYS A 375 24.17 8.12 9.42
CA CYS A 375 25.33 8.41 8.58
C CYS A 375 25.08 9.61 7.64
N LEU A 376 23.88 9.72 7.08
CA LEU A 376 23.48 10.87 6.25
C LEU A 376 23.49 12.17 7.06
N GLY A 377 22.95 12.14 8.29
CA GLY A 377 22.96 13.27 9.20
C GLY A 377 24.39 13.72 9.52
N ALA A 378 25.29 12.77 9.81
CA ALA A 378 26.71 13.06 10.06
C ALA A 378 27.41 13.65 8.83
N ALA A 379 27.20 13.05 7.65
CA ALA A 379 27.82 13.54 6.42
C ALA A 379 27.36 14.96 6.05
N LEU A 380 26.06 15.25 6.17
CA LEU A 380 25.51 16.59 5.92
C LEU A 380 26.00 17.61 6.94
N THR A 381 26.16 17.23 8.20
CA THR A 381 26.74 18.11 9.24
C THR A 381 28.20 18.43 8.92
N ILE A 382 28.99 17.47 8.44
CA ILE A 382 30.38 17.70 8.02
C ILE A 382 30.42 18.67 6.82
N VAL A 383 29.56 18.48 5.83
CA VAL A 383 29.47 19.38 4.65
C VAL A 383 29.09 20.81 5.07
N ASP A 384 28.15 20.97 6.01
CA ASP A 384 27.65 22.27 6.47
C ASP A 384 28.68 23.06 7.28
N HIS A 385 29.67 22.37 7.89
CA HIS A 385 30.75 23.00 8.69
C HIS A 385 32.01 23.32 7.87
N HIS A 386 32.06 22.98 6.59
CA HIS A 386 33.22 23.22 5.74
C HIS A 386 32.85 24.10 4.55
N ASP A 387 33.60 25.18 4.33
CA ASP A 387 33.40 26.11 3.20
C ASP A 387 33.73 25.50 1.83
N ARG A 388 34.44 24.36 1.80
CA ARG A 388 34.85 23.68 0.56
C ARG A 388 34.03 22.39 0.38
N THR A 389 33.65 22.10 -0.84
CA THR A 389 33.05 20.81 -1.20
C THR A 389 34.01 19.66 -0.92
N ILE A 390 33.60 18.73 -0.09
CA ILE A 390 34.38 17.54 0.29
C ILE A 390 33.86 16.35 -0.52
N PRO A 391 34.58 15.88 -1.58
CA PRO A 391 34.03 14.88 -2.51
C PRO A 391 33.58 13.57 -1.84
N TRP A 392 34.33 13.09 -0.84
CA TRP A 392 33.96 11.86 -0.13
C TRP A 392 32.66 12.03 0.70
N ALA A 393 32.44 13.21 1.28
CA ALA A 393 31.23 13.48 2.06
C ALA A 393 30.00 13.58 1.14
N VAL A 394 30.14 14.19 -0.04
CA VAL A 394 29.10 14.21 -1.09
C VAL A 394 28.74 12.79 -1.53
N ALA A 395 29.76 11.97 -1.84
CA ALA A 395 29.56 10.58 -2.24
C ALA A 395 28.87 9.77 -1.12
N LEU A 396 29.25 10.01 0.14
CA LEU A 396 28.62 9.38 1.29
C LEU A 396 27.15 9.80 1.42
N CYS A 397 26.81 11.08 1.27
CA CYS A 397 25.43 11.56 1.29
C CYS A 397 24.58 10.86 0.23
N ILE A 398 25.05 10.80 -1.02
CA ILE A 398 24.33 10.14 -2.11
C ILE A 398 24.12 8.66 -1.76
N THR A 399 25.18 7.98 -1.36
CA THR A 399 25.15 6.54 -1.02
C THR A 399 24.18 6.27 0.12
N MET A 400 24.17 7.09 1.17
CA MET A 400 23.28 6.91 2.33
C MET A 400 21.82 7.19 1.99
N VAL A 401 21.52 8.14 1.11
CA VAL A 401 20.15 8.34 0.58
C VAL A 401 19.70 7.10 -0.19
N LEU A 402 20.54 6.55 -1.07
CA LEU A 402 20.22 5.34 -1.83
C LEU A 402 20.01 4.13 -0.91
N PHE A 403 20.86 3.96 0.11
CA PHE A 403 20.69 2.88 1.10
C PHE A 403 19.41 3.05 1.93
N ASN A 404 19.10 4.27 2.37
CA ASN A 404 17.86 4.53 3.11
C ASN A 404 16.63 4.10 2.31
N VAL A 405 16.57 4.52 1.05
CA VAL A 405 15.47 4.18 0.15
C VAL A 405 15.43 2.69 -0.18
N ALA A 406 16.60 2.03 -0.34
CA ALA A 406 16.70 0.60 -0.57
C ALA A 406 16.16 -0.21 0.62
N PHE A 407 16.62 0.11 1.83
CA PHE A 407 16.15 -0.56 3.06
C PHE A 407 14.66 -0.33 3.31
N PHE A 408 14.15 0.88 3.06
CA PHE A 408 12.71 1.14 3.13
C PHE A 408 11.93 0.25 2.15
N SER A 409 12.38 0.17 0.90
CA SER A 409 11.69 -0.56 -0.16
C SER A 409 11.70 -2.08 0.03
N ILE A 410 12.73 -2.64 0.70
CA ILE A 410 12.79 -4.08 1.01
C ILE A 410 11.78 -4.47 2.09
N GLY A 411 11.53 -3.63 3.07
CA GLY A 411 10.76 -4.02 4.25
C GLY A 411 9.62 -3.10 4.58
N LEU A 412 9.90 -1.96 5.21
CA LEU A 412 8.87 -1.08 5.79
C LEU A 412 7.83 -0.60 4.76
N GLY A 413 8.23 -0.37 3.50
CA GLY A 413 7.32 0.03 2.42
C GLY A 413 6.20 -0.98 2.19
N PRO A 414 6.50 -2.16 1.64
CA PRO A 414 5.48 -3.14 1.29
C PRO A 414 4.86 -3.84 2.50
N ILE A 415 5.65 -4.09 3.57
CA ILE A 415 5.16 -4.83 4.75
C ILE A 415 4.02 -4.08 5.44
N THR A 416 4.06 -2.77 5.53
CA THR A 416 3.01 -1.98 6.18
C THR A 416 1.63 -2.31 5.62
N TRP A 417 1.50 -2.40 4.30
CA TRP A 417 0.23 -2.70 3.62
C TRP A 417 -0.17 -4.17 3.76
N VAL A 418 0.78 -5.09 3.59
CA VAL A 418 0.53 -6.51 3.70
C VAL A 418 0.16 -6.88 5.14
N TYR A 419 0.97 -6.44 6.10
CA TYR A 419 0.79 -6.73 7.52
C TYR A 419 -0.57 -6.24 8.03
N SER A 420 -0.92 -4.98 7.74
CA SER A 420 -2.22 -4.43 8.16
C SER A 420 -3.41 -5.18 7.55
N SER A 421 -3.28 -5.73 6.35
CA SER A 421 -4.33 -6.54 5.73
C SER A 421 -4.42 -7.96 6.29
N GLU A 422 -3.33 -8.51 6.84
CA GLU A 422 -3.26 -9.88 7.39
C GLU A 422 -3.77 -9.97 8.84
N ILE A 423 -3.57 -8.93 9.66
CA ILE A 423 -3.85 -9.00 11.10
C ILE A 423 -5.33 -8.78 11.48
N PHE A 424 -6.11 -8.10 10.64
CA PHE A 424 -7.52 -7.83 10.95
C PHE A 424 -8.42 -9.03 10.68
N PRO A 425 -9.36 -9.35 11.59
CA PRO A 425 -10.46 -10.28 11.32
C PRO A 425 -11.25 -9.86 10.07
N LEU A 426 -11.79 -10.83 9.34
CA LEU A 426 -12.49 -10.59 8.07
C LEU A 426 -13.57 -9.50 8.16
N LYS A 427 -14.36 -9.50 9.24
CA LYS A 427 -15.46 -8.53 9.47
C LYS A 427 -14.97 -7.08 9.66
N LEU A 428 -13.78 -6.89 10.25
CA LEU A 428 -13.25 -5.59 10.63
C LEU A 428 -12.15 -5.09 9.66
N ARG A 429 -11.70 -5.94 8.73
CA ARG A 429 -10.52 -5.72 7.89
C ARG A 429 -10.62 -4.44 7.07
N ALA A 430 -11.71 -4.24 6.35
CA ALA A 430 -11.85 -3.09 5.46
C ALA A 430 -11.76 -1.76 6.21
N GLN A 431 -12.48 -1.64 7.33
CA GLN A 431 -12.50 -0.43 8.16
C GLN A 431 -11.18 -0.26 8.93
N GLY A 432 -10.60 -1.34 9.45
CA GLY A 432 -9.32 -1.30 10.17
C GLY A 432 -8.18 -0.86 9.26
N VAL A 433 -8.08 -1.42 8.07
CA VAL A 433 -7.08 -1.03 7.07
C VAL A 433 -7.29 0.42 6.62
N SER A 434 -8.54 0.84 6.37
CA SER A 434 -8.84 2.22 5.96
C SER A 434 -8.42 3.25 7.02
N LEU A 435 -8.56 2.92 8.31
CA LEU A 435 -8.09 3.77 9.41
C LEU A 435 -6.55 3.87 9.43
N GLY A 436 -5.85 2.75 9.20
CA GLY A 436 -4.39 2.75 9.03
C GLY A 436 -3.94 3.64 7.87
N VAL A 437 -4.59 3.52 6.71
CA VAL A 437 -4.33 4.37 5.53
C VAL A 437 -4.59 5.85 5.84
N ALA A 438 -5.65 6.17 6.59
CA ALA A 438 -5.93 7.55 6.98
C ALA A 438 -4.81 8.14 7.84
N VAL A 439 -4.33 7.41 8.85
CA VAL A 439 -3.19 7.82 9.68
C VAL A 439 -1.94 8.00 8.79
N ASN A 440 -1.68 7.05 7.90
CA ASN A 440 -0.55 7.11 6.97
C ASN A 440 -0.57 8.40 6.14
N ARG A 441 -1.69 8.74 5.51
CA ARG A 441 -1.81 9.94 4.65
C ARG A 441 -1.71 11.25 5.45
N VAL A 442 -2.30 11.30 6.64
CA VAL A 442 -2.19 12.49 7.52
C VAL A 442 -0.74 12.71 7.94
N ILE A 443 -0.06 11.68 8.42
CA ILE A 443 1.34 11.80 8.87
C ILE A 443 2.26 12.12 7.68
N SER A 444 2.08 11.47 6.53
CA SER A 444 2.80 11.79 5.28
C SER A 444 2.64 13.27 4.90
N GLY A 445 1.42 13.80 4.94
CA GLY A 445 1.15 15.22 4.70
C GLY A 445 1.88 16.13 5.70
N ILE A 446 1.79 15.84 7.00
CA ILE A 446 2.47 16.60 8.06
C ILE A 446 4.00 16.59 7.84
N VAL A 447 4.60 15.43 7.65
CA VAL A 447 6.04 15.28 7.44
C VAL A 447 6.50 16.06 6.20
N SER A 448 5.76 15.94 5.08
CA SER A 448 6.06 16.66 3.85
C SER A 448 5.96 18.18 4.00
N MET A 449 4.96 18.67 4.75
CA MET A 449 4.75 20.11 4.98
C MET A 449 5.75 20.71 5.97
N THR A 450 6.24 19.92 6.92
CA THR A 450 7.08 20.45 8.02
C THR A 450 8.57 20.33 7.76
N PHE A 451 9.02 19.51 6.80
CA PHE A 451 10.43 19.22 6.59
C PHE A 451 11.28 20.47 6.32
N LEU A 452 10.83 21.37 5.44
CA LEU A 452 11.61 22.59 5.12
C LEU A 452 11.75 23.52 6.33
N SER A 453 10.73 23.63 7.15
CA SER A 453 10.77 24.40 8.41
C SER A 453 11.65 23.71 9.46
N LEU A 454 11.57 22.38 9.53
CA LEU A 454 12.32 21.57 10.48
C LEU A 454 13.84 21.71 10.24
N TYR A 455 14.31 21.51 9.00
CA TYR A 455 15.73 21.59 8.75
C TYR A 455 16.31 23.02 8.89
N LYS A 456 15.47 24.05 8.73
CA LYS A 456 15.86 25.43 9.04
C LYS A 456 16.01 25.67 10.55
N ALA A 457 15.19 25.01 11.36
CA ALA A 457 15.22 25.16 12.82
C ALA A 457 16.38 24.41 13.49
N ILE A 458 16.71 23.20 13.00
CA ILE A 458 17.68 22.30 13.67
C ILE A 458 18.81 21.84 12.75
N THR A 459 19.06 22.49 11.63
CA THR A 459 19.96 22.11 10.54
C THR A 459 19.49 20.89 9.75
N ILE A 460 20.01 20.71 8.54
CA ILE A 460 19.64 19.56 7.70
C ILE A 460 20.14 18.23 8.30
N GLY A 461 21.38 18.21 8.83
CA GLY A 461 21.94 17.05 9.52
C GLY A 461 21.14 16.70 10.78
N GLY A 462 20.73 17.72 11.57
CA GLY A 462 19.89 17.56 12.75
C GLY A 462 18.53 16.94 12.45
N ALA A 463 17.90 17.30 11.33
CA ALA A 463 16.63 16.71 10.91
C ALA A 463 16.77 15.20 10.63
N PHE A 464 17.87 14.75 10.01
CA PHE A 464 18.11 13.33 9.77
C PHE A 464 18.48 12.56 11.05
N PHE A 465 19.19 13.17 11.99
CA PHE A 465 19.40 12.58 13.32
C PHE A 465 18.08 12.43 14.08
N LEU A 466 17.16 13.39 13.99
CA LEU A 466 15.82 13.29 14.56
C LEU A 466 15.06 12.10 13.96
N TYR A 467 15.06 11.96 12.62
CA TYR A 467 14.42 10.82 11.96
C TYR A 467 15.09 9.48 12.33
N ALA A 468 16.40 9.44 12.50
CA ALA A 468 17.09 8.25 13.00
C ALA A 468 16.65 7.90 14.43
N GLY A 469 16.50 8.89 15.32
CA GLY A 469 15.98 8.70 16.68
C GLY A 469 14.55 8.18 16.70
N ILE A 470 13.67 8.74 15.86
CA ILE A 470 12.30 8.23 15.66
C ILE A 470 12.35 6.79 15.13
N GLY A 471 13.30 6.49 14.23
CA GLY A 471 13.53 5.14 13.73
C GLY A 471 13.87 4.13 14.82
N VAL A 472 14.66 4.51 15.83
CA VAL A 472 14.94 3.65 16.98
C VAL A 472 13.65 3.37 17.76
N LEU A 473 12.81 4.38 17.99
CA LEU A 473 11.51 4.18 18.65
C LEU A 473 10.60 3.25 17.83
N ALA A 474 10.59 3.42 16.50
CA ALA A 474 9.87 2.54 15.59
C ALA A 474 10.37 1.10 15.68
N TRP A 475 11.69 0.90 15.70
CA TRP A 475 12.29 -0.42 15.82
C TRP A 475 11.89 -1.12 17.14
N VAL A 476 11.92 -0.40 18.26
CA VAL A 476 11.47 -0.91 19.57
C VAL A 476 9.99 -1.27 19.53
N PHE A 477 9.15 -0.43 18.92
CA PHE A 477 7.72 -0.70 18.75
C PHE A 477 7.49 -1.97 17.91
N PHE A 478 8.16 -2.11 16.76
CA PHE A 478 8.03 -3.29 15.90
C PHE A 478 8.51 -4.57 16.60
N TYR A 479 9.61 -4.48 17.34
CA TYR A 479 10.14 -5.60 18.10
C TYR A 479 9.21 -6.08 19.22
N THR A 480 8.55 -5.17 19.90
CA THR A 480 7.70 -5.48 21.06
C THR A 480 6.26 -5.80 20.68
N MET A 481 5.67 -5.08 19.70
CA MET A 481 4.24 -5.11 19.42
C MET A 481 3.84 -5.95 18.22
N LEU A 482 4.75 -6.20 17.28
CA LEU A 482 4.42 -6.88 16.02
C LEU A 482 4.87 -8.36 16.05
N PRO A 483 3.94 -9.32 16.18
CA PRO A 483 4.25 -10.74 15.99
C PRO A 483 4.48 -11.10 14.51
N GLU A 484 5.08 -12.28 14.25
CA GLU A 484 5.23 -12.80 12.89
C GLU A 484 3.88 -13.34 12.37
N THR A 485 3.52 -12.94 11.15
CA THR A 485 2.26 -13.31 10.51
C THR A 485 2.42 -14.37 9.41
N GLN A 486 3.65 -14.67 8.98
CA GLN A 486 3.93 -15.61 7.90
C GLN A 486 3.37 -17.01 8.21
N GLY A 487 2.59 -17.56 7.27
CA GLY A 487 2.04 -18.91 7.35
C GLY A 487 1.07 -19.13 8.51
N ARG A 488 0.41 -18.07 9.00
CA ARG A 488 -0.60 -18.11 10.05
C ARG A 488 -2.01 -17.96 9.47
N THR A 489 -2.96 -18.67 10.06
CA THR A 489 -4.38 -18.50 9.76
C THR A 489 -4.95 -17.28 10.48
N LEU A 490 -6.12 -16.80 10.05
CA LEU A 490 -6.78 -15.64 10.66
C LEU A 490 -7.21 -15.91 12.11
N GLU A 491 -7.58 -17.15 12.40
CA GLU A 491 -7.97 -17.63 13.73
C GLU A 491 -6.75 -17.64 14.66
N GLU A 492 -5.59 -18.07 14.16
CA GLU A 492 -4.32 -18.01 14.90
C GLU A 492 -3.92 -16.56 15.22
N MET A 493 -4.27 -15.59 14.36
CA MET A 493 -4.01 -14.16 14.60
C MET A 493 -4.79 -13.63 15.81
N GLU A 494 -6.06 -13.99 15.96
CA GLU A 494 -6.86 -13.55 17.10
C GLU A 494 -6.28 -14.08 18.42
N VAL A 495 -5.77 -15.30 18.44
CA VAL A 495 -5.08 -15.90 19.59
C VAL A 495 -3.75 -15.21 19.89
N LEU A 496 -2.97 -14.88 18.84
CA LEU A 496 -1.68 -14.19 18.95
C LEU A 496 -1.82 -12.81 19.56
N PHE A 497 -2.83 -12.06 19.15
CA PHE A 497 -3.11 -10.70 19.61
C PHE A 497 -3.97 -10.66 20.89
N GLY A 498 -4.60 -11.77 21.28
CA GLY A 498 -5.50 -11.83 22.43
C GLY A 498 -4.86 -11.62 23.80
N LYS A 499 -3.54 -11.79 23.92
CA LYS A 499 -2.79 -11.57 25.18
C LYS A 499 -1.73 -10.49 24.97
N TYR A 500 -2.06 -9.27 25.33
CA TYR A 500 -1.13 -8.12 25.39
C TYR A 500 0.17 -8.53 26.13
N HIS A 501 1.33 -8.29 25.58
CA HIS A 501 2.67 -8.69 26.08
C HIS A 501 3.01 -10.19 26.13
N LYS A 502 2.08 -11.12 25.87
CA LYS A 502 2.35 -12.58 25.92
C LYS A 502 2.31 -13.27 24.55
N TRP A 503 2.32 -12.50 23.45
CA TRP A 503 2.30 -13.06 22.11
C TRP A 503 3.48 -14.02 21.85
N ARG A 504 4.65 -13.81 22.48
CA ARG A 504 5.80 -14.72 22.40
C ARG A 504 5.49 -16.10 22.98
N GLN A 505 4.77 -16.16 24.10
CA GLN A 505 4.32 -17.42 24.70
C GLN A 505 3.24 -18.08 23.85
N ALA A 506 2.28 -17.30 23.32
CA ALA A 506 1.26 -17.79 22.40
C ALA A 506 1.89 -18.35 21.12
N ASN A 507 2.91 -17.69 20.57
CA ASN A 507 3.64 -18.16 19.40
C ASN A 507 4.41 -19.48 19.67
N ALA A 508 4.99 -19.63 20.86
CA ALA A 508 5.63 -20.88 21.27
C ALA A 508 4.62 -22.04 21.36
N MET A 509 3.45 -21.79 21.98
CA MET A 509 2.37 -22.78 22.09
C MET A 509 1.82 -23.22 20.73
N LEU A 510 1.67 -22.27 19.79
CA LEU A 510 1.18 -22.57 18.44
C LEU A 510 2.22 -23.36 17.61
N LYS A 511 3.52 -23.14 17.85
CA LYS A 511 4.58 -23.93 17.22
C LYS A 511 4.56 -25.36 17.75
N THR A 512 4.44 -25.56 19.07
CA THR A 512 4.37 -26.90 19.68
C THR A 512 3.17 -27.69 19.17
N LYS A 513 1.99 -27.07 19.06
CA LYS A 513 0.80 -27.73 18.47
C LYS A 513 0.99 -28.18 17.02
N LYS A 514 1.75 -27.42 16.20
CA LYS A 514 2.03 -27.81 14.81
C LYS A 514 2.99 -29.01 14.72
N VAL A 515 3.94 -29.12 15.64
CA VAL A 515 4.86 -30.26 15.72
C VAL A 515 4.10 -31.51 16.16
N ASP A 516 3.25 -31.41 17.19
CA ASP A 516 2.46 -32.54 17.70
C ASP A 516 1.46 -33.08 16.65
N HIS A 517 0.95 -32.24 15.74
CA HIS A 517 0.09 -32.69 14.64
C HIS A 517 0.88 -33.23 13.44
N GLY A 518 2.10 -32.75 13.20
CA GLY A 518 3.00 -33.25 12.14
C GLY A 518 3.55 -34.64 12.45
N ASP A 519 3.95 -34.92 13.69
CA ASP A 519 4.43 -36.23 14.13
C ASP A 519 3.30 -37.28 14.24
N GLY A 520 2.03 -36.83 14.35
CA GLY A 520 0.87 -37.72 14.40
C GLY A 520 0.50 -38.35 13.04
N ASP A 521 0.83 -37.69 11.93
CA ASP A 521 0.53 -38.18 10.58
C ASP A 521 1.64 -39.07 10.01
N GLU A 522 2.90 -38.90 10.42
CA GLU A 522 3.99 -39.82 9.99
C GLU A 522 3.89 -41.22 10.64
N ASN A 523 3.22 -41.34 11.80
CA ASN A 523 3.08 -42.63 12.50
C ASN A 523 1.85 -43.42 12.10
N LYS A 524 0.98 -42.92 11.23
CA LYS A 524 -0.18 -43.66 10.68
C LYS A 524 0.13 -44.38 9.36
N GLY A 525 1.33 -44.20 8.80
CA GLY A 525 1.76 -44.82 7.54
C GLY A 525 2.52 -46.14 7.65
N GLN A 526 2.76 -46.64 8.87
CA GLN A 526 3.40 -47.97 9.08
C GLN A 526 2.43 -48.94 9.79
N VAL A 527 1.39 -49.38 9.11
CA VAL A 527 0.70 -50.62 9.46
C VAL A 527 1.13 -51.66 8.43
N ASN A 528 1.99 -52.56 8.89
CA ASN A 528 2.50 -53.71 8.19
C ASN A 528 1.37 -54.58 7.61
N TYR A 529 1.52 -54.96 6.35
CA TYR A 529 0.91 -56.15 5.81
C TYR A 529 1.88 -57.33 6.09
N GLU A 530 1.53 -58.22 7.01
CA GLU A 530 1.84 -59.63 7.02
C GLU A 530 0.56 -60.44 6.73
#